data_fbbdb23abeca163ee6bb205e9f679f9b
#
_entry.id   fbbdb23abeca163ee6bb205e9f679f9b
#
_cell.length_a   1.000
_cell.length_b   1.000
_cell.length_c   1.000
_cell.angle_alpha   90.00
_cell.angle_beta   90.00
_cell.angle_gamma   90.00
#
_symmetry.space_group_name_H-M   'P 1'
#
loop_
_entity.id
_entity.type
_entity.pdbx_description
1 polymer ?
#
loop_
_entity_poly.entity_id
_entity_poly.type
_entity_poly.pdbx_seq_one_letter_code
_entity_poly.pdbx_strand_id
1 'polypeptide(L)'
;MGSLFQINEKKRAVDLTLVLLGTIIISVLTKKGVFLMSHMADLRHVFHQLEYLSEKIAKHYGVEHLAGPQGHVLHFLGDHMDKEIFVKDIETELKISKSVASNLVKRMEKNGFVQIIPSVVDKRFKQVVLTPLGQEKLQPLRDWHQEMSESLFRGIPREDFQSMIRLIHQLKENIKQYKENNDV
;
A
#
# COMPACT_ATOMS: atom_id res chain seq x y z
N MET A 1 7.35 52.67 -26.73
CA MET A 1 6.71 51.35 -26.85
C MET A 1 7.68 50.18 -27.04
N GLY A 2 8.99 50.39 -27.23
CA GLY A 2 9.97 49.34 -27.50
C GLY A 2 10.56 48.63 -26.27
N SER A 3 10.51 49.23 -25.07
CA SER A 3 11.25 48.67 -23.90
C SER A 3 10.51 47.53 -23.17
N LEU A 4 9.19 47.57 -23.17
CA LEU A 4 8.36 46.50 -22.52
C LEU A 4 8.35 45.19 -23.33
N PHE A 5 8.50 45.25 -24.63
CA PHE A 5 8.56 44.09 -25.51
C PHE A 5 9.89 43.34 -25.36
N GLN A 6 11.02 44.07 -25.27
CA GLN A 6 12.35 43.48 -25.04
C GLN A 6 12.49 42.85 -23.65
N ILE A 7 11.82 43.39 -22.62
CA ILE A 7 11.88 42.82 -21.25
C ILE A 7 11.12 41.49 -21.21
N ASN A 8 10.02 41.37 -21.97
CA ASN A 8 9.20 40.16 -22.01
C ASN A 8 9.87 39.03 -22.81
N GLU A 9 10.61 39.38 -23.89
CA GLU A 9 11.42 38.36 -24.63
C GLU A 9 12.61 37.87 -23.81
N LYS A 10 13.33 38.76 -23.10
CA LYS A 10 14.41 38.34 -22.18
C LYS A 10 13.92 37.45 -21.05
N LYS A 11 12.75 37.75 -20.47
CA LYS A 11 12.16 36.94 -19.42
C LYS A 11 11.73 35.58 -19.92
N ARG A 12 11.14 35.48 -21.11
CA ARG A 12 10.80 34.21 -21.79
C ARG A 12 12.06 33.38 -22.16
N ALA A 13 13.10 34.04 -22.65
CA ALA A 13 14.37 33.37 -23.00
C ALA A 13 15.07 32.82 -21.74
N VAL A 14 15.05 33.56 -20.63
CA VAL A 14 15.60 33.12 -19.35
C VAL A 14 14.79 31.93 -18.79
N ASP A 15 13.45 31.96 -18.88
CA ASP A 15 12.59 30.85 -18.45
C ASP A 15 12.81 29.61 -19.33
N LEU A 16 12.92 29.77 -20.66
CA LEU A 16 13.22 28.64 -21.56
C LEU A 16 14.61 28.06 -21.32
N THR A 17 15.60 28.92 -21.05
CA THR A 17 16.98 28.48 -20.79
C THR A 17 17.08 27.78 -19.42
N LEU A 18 16.35 28.22 -18.42
CA LEU A 18 16.26 27.54 -17.10
C LEU A 18 15.53 26.20 -17.21
N VAL A 19 14.48 26.12 -18.01
CA VAL A 19 13.75 24.86 -18.26
C VAL A 19 14.62 23.89 -19.08
N LEU A 20 15.35 24.39 -20.09
CA LEU A 20 16.29 23.59 -20.90
C LEU A 20 17.52 23.18 -20.08
N LEU A 21 18.10 24.07 -19.27
CA LEU A 21 19.16 23.72 -18.32
C LEU A 21 18.67 22.75 -17.26
N GLY A 22 17.48 22.93 -16.74
CA GLY A 22 16.84 21.99 -15.82
C GLY A 22 16.66 20.61 -16.45
N THR A 23 16.17 20.55 -17.69
CA THR A 23 16.04 19.28 -18.45
C THR A 23 17.38 18.69 -18.84
N ILE A 24 18.38 19.50 -19.22
CA ILE A 24 19.74 19.03 -19.54
C ILE A 24 20.47 18.59 -18.27
N ILE A 25 20.36 19.32 -17.17
CA ILE A 25 20.93 18.92 -15.86
C ILE A 25 20.25 17.65 -15.35
N ILE A 26 18.94 17.52 -15.50
CA ILE A 26 18.20 16.29 -15.21
C ILE A 26 18.62 15.16 -16.15
N SER A 27 18.87 15.43 -17.43
CA SER A 27 19.35 14.43 -18.42
C SER A 27 20.82 14.07 -18.27
N VAL A 28 21.68 15.00 -17.87
CA VAL A 28 23.13 14.78 -17.68
C VAL A 28 23.46 14.22 -16.30
N LEU A 29 22.78 14.65 -15.25
CA LEU A 29 22.89 14.06 -13.91
C LEU A 29 22.17 12.72 -13.80
N THR A 30 21.33 12.36 -14.76
CA THR A 30 20.65 11.08 -14.75
C THR A 30 20.37 10.56 -16.17
N LYS A 31 21.33 9.86 -16.76
CA LYS A 31 20.96 8.66 -17.53
C LYS A 31 19.94 7.79 -16.74
N LYS A 32 19.87 7.97 -15.43
CA LYS A 32 18.87 7.40 -14.49
C LYS A 32 17.51 8.11 -14.51
N GLY A 33 17.37 9.41 -14.81
CA GLY A 33 16.11 10.13 -14.70
C GLY A 33 15.13 9.89 -15.85
N VAL A 34 15.59 9.83 -17.09
CA VAL A 34 14.76 9.43 -18.25
C VAL A 34 14.39 7.97 -18.13
N PHE A 35 15.32 7.14 -17.68
CA PHE A 35 15.09 5.75 -17.32
C PHE A 35 14.00 5.63 -16.22
N LEU A 36 14.06 6.44 -15.18
CA LEU A 36 13.07 6.44 -14.10
C LEU A 36 11.67 6.85 -14.60
N MET A 37 11.54 7.88 -15.43
CA MET A 37 10.24 8.35 -15.91
C MET A 37 9.54 7.37 -16.84
N SER A 38 10.26 6.69 -17.73
CA SER A 38 9.67 5.64 -18.57
C SER A 38 9.21 4.44 -17.73
N HIS A 39 10.04 4.02 -16.75
CA HIS A 39 9.71 2.88 -15.88
C HIS A 39 8.66 3.23 -14.81
N MET A 40 8.45 4.52 -14.50
CA MET A 40 7.31 4.93 -13.65
C MET A 40 5.97 4.75 -14.34
N ALA A 41 5.89 4.91 -15.67
CA ALA A 41 4.68 4.60 -16.44
C ALA A 41 4.42 3.08 -16.46
N ASP A 42 5.47 2.28 -16.69
CA ASP A 42 5.40 0.81 -16.64
C ASP A 42 4.98 0.33 -15.25
N LEU A 43 5.58 0.89 -14.20
CA LEU A 43 5.25 0.56 -12.83
C LEU A 43 3.78 0.87 -12.51
N ARG A 44 3.26 2.03 -12.94
CA ARG A 44 1.85 2.39 -12.79
C ARG A 44 0.95 1.39 -13.53
N HIS A 45 1.33 1.02 -14.74
CA HIS A 45 0.59 0.02 -15.52
C HIS A 45 0.55 -1.33 -14.80
N VAL A 46 1.69 -1.79 -14.28
CA VAL A 46 1.78 -3.02 -13.47
C VAL A 46 0.87 -2.95 -12.25
N PHE A 47 0.84 -1.82 -11.52
CA PHE A 47 -0.07 -1.66 -10.37
C PHE A 47 -1.55 -1.78 -10.77
N HIS A 48 -1.98 -1.17 -11.87
CA HIS A 48 -3.35 -1.32 -12.37
C HIS A 48 -3.67 -2.77 -12.77
N GLN A 49 -2.73 -3.46 -13.41
CA GLN A 49 -2.89 -4.88 -13.75
C GLN A 49 -2.99 -5.76 -12.49
N LEU A 50 -2.20 -5.46 -11.47
CA LEU A 50 -2.25 -6.14 -10.17
C LEU A 50 -3.60 -5.95 -9.48
N GLU A 51 -4.12 -4.72 -9.44
CA GLU A 51 -5.44 -4.41 -8.87
C GLU A 51 -6.54 -5.18 -9.62
N TYR A 52 -6.52 -5.15 -10.96
CA TYR A 52 -7.49 -5.87 -11.79
C TYR A 52 -7.43 -7.37 -11.56
N LEU A 53 -6.22 -7.96 -11.54
CA LEU A 53 -6.03 -9.40 -11.30
C LEU A 53 -6.50 -9.78 -9.90
N SER A 54 -6.12 -8.99 -8.89
CA SER A 54 -6.52 -9.18 -7.51
C SER A 54 -8.04 -9.19 -7.35
N GLU A 55 -8.74 -8.24 -7.95
CA GLU A 55 -10.20 -8.14 -7.91
C GLU A 55 -10.86 -9.33 -8.62
N LYS A 56 -10.33 -9.73 -9.79
CA LYS A 56 -10.84 -10.86 -10.56
C LYS A 56 -10.72 -12.18 -9.80
N ILE A 57 -9.55 -12.45 -9.20
CA ILE A 57 -9.33 -13.66 -8.41
C ILE A 57 -10.14 -13.60 -7.11
N ALA A 58 -10.20 -12.43 -6.43
CA ALA A 58 -11.00 -12.26 -5.23
C ALA A 58 -12.48 -12.56 -5.45
N LYS A 59 -13.01 -12.15 -6.61
CA LYS A 59 -14.39 -12.47 -7.01
C LYS A 59 -14.60 -13.97 -7.22
N HIS A 60 -13.61 -14.67 -7.78
CA HIS A 60 -13.68 -16.13 -7.96
C HIS A 60 -13.84 -16.85 -6.61
N TYR A 61 -13.16 -16.38 -5.57
CA TYR A 61 -13.23 -16.96 -4.23
C TYR A 61 -14.32 -16.32 -3.34
N GLY A 62 -15.10 -15.35 -3.83
CA GLY A 62 -16.12 -14.64 -3.05
C GLY A 62 -15.54 -13.85 -1.87
N VAL A 63 -14.36 -13.26 -2.08
CA VAL A 63 -13.62 -12.44 -1.09
C VAL A 63 -13.29 -11.03 -1.60
N GLU A 64 -14.01 -10.52 -2.59
CA GLU A 64 -13.77 -9.20 -3.19
C GLU A 64 -13.80 -8.05 -2.18
N HIS A 65 -14.59 -8.17 -1.11
CA HIS A 65 -14.64 -7.19 -0.03
C HIS A 65 -13.49 -7.34 0.97
N LEU A 66 -12.71 -8.41 0.86
CA LEU A 66 -11.61 -8.79 1.73
C LEU A 66 -10.24 -8.68 1.06
N ALA A 67 -10.17 -8.27 -0.20
CA ALA A 67 -8.91 -8.04 -0.94
C ALA A 67 -8.10 -6.83 -0.46
N GLY A 68 -8.35 -6.36 0.78
CA GLY A 68 -7.72 -5.18 1.37
C GLY A 68 -7.52 -5.32 2.89
N PRO A 69 -7.51 -4.19 3.62
CA PRO A 69 -7.22 -4.20 5.06
C PRO A 69 -8.11 -5.12 5.91
N GLN A 70 -9.37 -5.35 5.53
CA GLN A 70 -10.26 -6.27 6.24
C GLN A 70 -9.77 -7.72 6.13
N GLY A 71 -9.33 -8.15 4.95
CA GLY A 71 -8.76 -9.49 4.76
C GLY A 71 -7.46 -9.68 5.54
N HIS A 72 -6.61 -8.64 5.60
CA HIS A 72 -5.39 -8.69 6.40
C HIS A 72 -5.72 -8.89 7.89
N VAL A 73 -6.70 -8.16 8.42
CA VAL A 73 -7.16 -8.36 9.82
C VAL A 73 -7.73 -9.77 10.02
N LEU A 74 -8.53 -10.29 9.08
CA LEU A 74 -9.07 -11.66 9.18
C LEU A 74 -7.94 -12.70 9.23
N HIS A 75 -6.96 -12.57 8.35
CA HIS A 75 -5.79 -13.46 8.33
C HIS A 75 -5.03 -13.38 9.64
N PHE A 76 -4.73 -12.15 10.12
CA PHE A 76 -4.05 -11.93 11.38
C PHE A 76 -4.79 -12.55 12.57
N LEU A 77 -6.11 -12.38 12.65
CA LEU A 77 -6.93 -13.01 13.70
C LEU A 77 -6.95 -14.54 13.56
N GLY A 78 -7.02 -15.06 12.33
CA GLY A 78 -6.99 -16.49 12.06
C GLY A 78 -5.67 -17.17 12.46
N ASP A 79 -4.54 -16.47 12.31
CA ASP A 79 -3.23 -16.97 12.69
C ASP A 79 -2.94 -16.86 14.19
N HIS A 80 -3.79 -16.15 14.94
CA HIS A 80 -3.61 -15.88 16.37
C HIS A 80 -4.84 -16.24 17.21
N MET A 81 -5.53 -17.31 16.85
CA MET A 81 -6.73 -17.80 17.59
C MET A 81 -6.42 -18.31 19.00
N ASP A 82 -5.15 -18.49 19.33
CA ASP A 82 -4.64 -18.96 20.62
C ASP A 82 -4.49 -17.85 21.67
N LYS A 83 -4.64 -16.57 21.29
CA LYS A 83 -4.48 -15.42 22.18
C LYS A 83 -5.53 -14.34 21.98
N GLU A 84 -5.67 -13.48 22.97
CA GLU A 84 -6.53 -12.30 22.88
C GLU A 84 -5.90 -11.25 21.97
N ILE A 85 -6.63 -10.77 20.96
CA ILE A 85 -6.22 -9.69 20.06
C ILE A 85 -7.04 -8.44 20.34
N PHE A 86 -6.34 -7.32 20.47
CA PHE A 86 -6.91 -6.01 20.73
C PHE A 86 -6.78 -5.10 19.50
N VAL A 87 -7.55 -4.00 19.47
CA VAL A 87 -7.43 -2.99 18.39
C VAL A 87 -5.98 -2.46 18.25
N LYS A 88 -5.23 -2.38 19.37
CA LYS A 88 -3.83 -1.95 19.38
C LYS A 88 -2.92 -2.93 18.63
N ASP A 89 -3.19 -4.23 18.69
CA ASP A 89 -2.40 -5.23 17.97
C ASP A 89 -2.64 -5.09 16.46
N ILE A 90 -3.89 -4.84 16.05
CA ILE A 90 -4.26 -4.56 14.66
C ILE A 90 -3.61 -3.26 14.16
N GLU A 91 -3.58 -2.20 14.99
CA GLU A 91 -2.86 -0.95 14.70
C GLU A 91 -1.39 -1.21 14.39
N THR A 92 -0.74 -2.02 15.24
CA THR A 92 0.68 -2.36 15.11
C THR A 92 0.94 -3.22 13.88
N GLU A 93 0.12 -4.25 13.67
CA GLU A 93 0.24 -5.20 12.54
C GLU A 93 0.10 -4.47 11.19
N LEU A 94 -0.94 -3.65 11.04
CA LEU A 94 -1.20 -2.93 9.81
C LEU A 94 -0.38 -1.65 9.66
N LYS A 95 0.34 -1.22 10.70
CA LYS A 95 1.09 0.05 10.74
C LYS A 95 0.21 1.26 10.40
N ILE A 96 -0.99 1.30 10.97
CA ILE A 96 -1.98 2.37 10.79
C ILE A 96 -2.23 3.10 12.12
N SER A 97 -2.88 4.26 12.07
CA SER A 97 -3.21 4.98 13.31
C SER A 97 -4.35 4.31 14.09
N LYS A 98 -4.41 4.55 15.40
CA LYS A 98 -5.45 4.05 16.30
C LYS A 98 -6.87 4.36 15.80
N SER A 99 -7.10 5.54 15.26
CA SER A 99 -8.40 5.94 14.72
C SER A 99 -8.78 5.12 13.49
N VAL A 100 -7.83 4.86 12.59
CA VAL A 100 -8.03 4.05 11.39
C VAL A 100 -8.29 2.59 11.78
N ALA A 101 -7.50 2.01 12.70
CA ALA A 101 -7.70 0.65 13.20
C ALA A 101 -9.08 0.49 13.87
N SER A 102 -9.48 1.43 14.74
CA SER A 102 -10.79 1.41 15.38
C SER A 102 -11.95 1.47 14.39
N ASN A 103 -11.86 2.32 13.36
CA ASN A 103 -12.87 2.42 12.32
C ASN A 103 -12.91 1.17 11.43
N LEU A 104 -11.76 0.57 11.15
CA LEU A 104 -11.66 -0.69 10.40
C LEU A 104 -12.39 -1.81 11.16
N VAL A 105 -12.07 -2.00 12.45
CA VAL A 105 -12.69 -3.04 13.29
C VAL A 105 -14.21 -2.84 13.41
N LYS A 106 -14.69 -1.60 13.64
CA LYS A 106 -16.12 -1.29 13.67
C LYS A 106 -16.81 -1.64 12.35
N ARG A 107 -16.18 -1.38 11.21
CA ARG A 107 -16.73 -1.75 9.90
C ARG A 107 -16.77 -3.27 9.73
N MET A 108 -15.74 -3.99 10.18
CA MET A 108 -15.71 -5.45 10.16
C MET A 108 -16.76 -6.07 11.07
N GLU A 109 -17.02 -5.46 12.24
CA GLU A 109 -18.09 -5.86 13.16
C GLU A 109 -19.47 -5.64 12.51
N LYS A 110 -19.69 -4.47 11.88
CA LYS A 110 -20.91 -4.19 11.12
C LYS A 110 -21.14 -5.17 9.96
N ASN A 111 -20.05 -5.60 9.31
CA ASN A 111 -20.09 -6.59 8.23
C ASN A 111 -20.25 -8.04 8.76
N GLY A 112 -20.24 -8.24 10.08
CA GLY A 112 -20.42 -9.53 10.71
C GLY A 112 -19.20 -10.44 10.70
N PHE A 113 -18.01 -9.95 10.35
CA PHE A 113 -16.79 -10.76 10.30
C PHE A 113 -16.12 -10.91 11.66
N VAL A 114 -16.25 -9.93 12.53
CA VAL A 114 -15.67 -9.92 13.88
C VAL A 114 -16.69 -9.49 14.92
N GLN A 115 -16.40 -9.77 16.18
CA GLN A 115 -17.10 -9.26 17.34
C GLN A 115 -16.11 -8.61 18.30
N ILE A 116 -16.58 -7.57 18.99
CA ILE A 116 -15.83 -6.91 20.06
C ILE A 116 -16.43 -7.35 21.38
N ILE A 117 -15.71 -8.19 22.14
CA ILE A 117 -16.16 -8.76 23.41
C ILE A 117 -15.22 -8.35 24.55
N PRO A 118 -15.66 -8.39 25.84
CA PRO A 118 -14.75 -8.20 26.95
C PRO A 118 -13.63 -9.23 26.95
N SER A 119 -12.42 -8.80 27.31
CA SER A 119 -11.28 -9.71 27.54
C SER A 119 -11.60 -10.70 28.65
N VAL A 120 -11.12 -11.92 28.52
CA VAL A 120 -11.23 -12.98 29.55
C VAL A 120 -10.33 -12.66 30.73
N VAL A 121 -9.16 -12.08 30.47
CA VAL A 121 -8.15 -11.77 31.50
C VAL A 121 -8.52 -10.50 32.29
N ASP A 122 -8.92 -9.43 31.62
CA ASP A 122 -9.33 -8.17 32.25
C ASP A 122 -10.52 -7.56 31.49
N LYS A 123 -11.72 -7.65 32.09
CA LYS A 123 -12.98 -7.18 31.48
C LYS A 123 -13.02 -5.68 31.14
N ARG A 124 -12.06 -4.90 31.64
CA ARG A 124 -11.93 -3.47 31.27
C ARG A 124 -11.44 -3.29 29.83
N PHE A 125 -10.77 -4.30 29.28
CA PHE A 125 -10.32 -4.31 27.89
C PHE A 125 -11.31 -5.07 27.00
N LYS A 126 -11.33 -4.70 25.71
CA LYS A 126 -12.17 -5.34 24.70
C LYS A 126 -11.30 -6.00 23.65
N GLN A 127 -11.47 -7.30 23.47
CA GLN A 127 -10.79 -8.08 22.45
C GLN A 127 -11.62 -8.17 21.18
N VAL A 128 -10.97 -8.39 20.05
CA VAL A 128 -11.55 -8.60 18.74
C VAL A 128 -11.46 -10.09 18.40
N VAL A 129 -12.61 -10.72 18.17
CA VAL A 129 -12.67 -12.15 17.85
C VAL A 129 -13.37 -12.38 16.52
N LEU A 130 -13.02 -13.46 15.82
CA LEU A 130 -13.72 -13.89 14.61
C LEU A 130 -15.11 -14.40 14.95
N THR A 131 -16.09 -14.03 14.13
CA THR A 131 -17.39 -14.69 14.10
C THR A 131 -17.31 -15.99 13.29
N PRO A 132 -18.35 -16.86 13.31
CA PRO A 132 -18.43 -17.99 12.39
C PRO A 132 -18.29 -17.56 10.93
N LEU A 133 -18.93 -16.45 10.51
CA LEU A 133 -18.79 -15.90 9.15
C LEU A 133 -17.35 -15.48 8.86
N GLY A 134 -16.67 -14.83 9.83
CA GLY A 134 -15.25 -14.48 9.68
C GLY A 134 -14.36 -15.71 9.55
N GLN A 135 -14.62 -16.77 10.29
CA GLN A 135 -13.89 -18.04 10.19
C GLN A 135 -14.11 -18.74 8.85
N GLU A 136 -15.34 -18.75 8.33
CA GLU A 136 -15.66 -19.30 7.01
C GLU A 136 -14.88 -18.61 5.86
N LYS A 137 -14.56 -17.33 6.03
CA LYS A 137 -13.80 -16.57 5.02
C LYS A 137 -12.29 -16.82 5.05
N LEU A 138 -11.74 -17.46 6.08
CA LEU A 138 -10.30 -17.67 6.20
C LEU A 138 -9.73 -18.55 5.08
N GLN A 139 -10.39 -19.67 4.75
CA GLN A 139 -9.89 -20.58 3.72
C GLN A 139 -9.99 -19.95 2.32
N PRO A 140 -11.14 -19.40 1.87
CA PRO A 140 -11.21 -18.67 0.61
C PRO A 140 -10.19 -17.53 0.48
N LEU A 141 -9.89 -16.84 1.58
CA LEU A 141 -8.90 -15.77 1.62
C LEU A 141 -7.47 -16.30 1.44
N ARG A 142 -7.15 -17.46 2.04
CA ARG A 142 -5.85 -18.14 1.83
C ARG A 142 -5.69 -18.61 0.39
N ASP A 143 -6.73 -19.22 -0.17
CA ASP A 143 -6.71 -19.71 -1.55
C ASP A 143 -6.51 -18.57 -2.54
N TRP A 144 -7.18 -17.43 -2.31
CA TRP A 144 -6.97 -16.19 -3.06
C TRP A 144 -5.52 -15.70 -2.97
N HIS A 145 -4.94 -15.63 -1.76
CA HIS A 145 -3.55 -15.24 -1.56
C HIS A 145 -2.57 -16.18 -2.27
N GLN A 146 -2.83 -17.48 -2.20
CA GLN A 146 -2.01 -18.48 -2.86
C GLN A 146 -2.04 -18.31 -4.38
N GLU A 147 -3.24 -18.24 -4.99
CA GLU A 147 -3.38 -18.05 -6.44
C GLU A 147 -2.75 -16.73 -6.91
N MET A 148 -2.95 -15.64 -6.15
CA MET A 148 -2.27 -14.36 -6.41
C MET A 148 -0.76 -14.52 -6.40
N SER A 149 -0.21 -15.15 -5.37
CA SER A 149 1.23 -15.36 -5.24
C SER A 149 1.80 -16.21 -6.38
N GLU A 150 1.16 -17.33 -6.68
CA GLU A 150 1.58 -18.23 -7.76
C GLU A 150 1.50 -17.56 -9.15
N SER A 151 0.47 -16.75 -9.38
CA SER A 151 0.29 -16.06 -10.65
C SER A 151 1.30 -14.93 -10.85
N LEU A 152 1.59 -14.17 -9.79
CA LEU A 152 2.44 -12.99 -9.88
C LEU A 152 3.93 -13.30 -9.84
N PHE A 153 4.32 -14.29 -9.05
CA PHE A 153 5.75 -14.56 -8.82
C PHE A 153 6.25 -15.80 -9.56
N ARG A 154 5.45 -16.35 -10.46
CA ARG A 154 5.86 -17.48 -11.31
C ARG A 154 7.13 -17.13 -12.08
N GLY A 155 8.17 -17.94 -11.90
CA GLY A 155 9.45 -17.76 -12.60
C GLY A 155 10.35 -16.65 -12.02
N ILE A 156 9.96 -15.99 -10.94
CA ILE A 156 10.82 -15.03 -10.25
C ILE A 156 11.64 -15.77 -9.20
N PRO A 157 12.99 -15.75 -9.30
CA PRO A 157 13.85 -16.36 -8.30
C PRO A 157 13.65 -15.74 -6.91
N ARG A 158 13.80 -16.54 -5.87
CA ARG A 158 13.64 -16.08 -4.47
C ARG A 158 14.55 -14.90 -4.12
N GLU A 159 15.75 -14.87 -4.67
CA GLU A 159 16.73 -13.80 -4.44
C GLU A 159 16.26 -12.47 -5.04
N ASP A 160 15.68 -12.51 -6.24
CA ASP A 160 15.13 -11.32 -6.90
C ASP A 160 13.90 -10.81 -6.16
N PHE A 161 13.04 -11.69 -5.70
CA PHE A 161 11.91 -11.34 -4.84
C PHE A 161 12.38 -10.66 -3.54
N GLN A 162 13.39 -11.21 -2.86
CA GLN A 162 13.96 -10.58 -1.67
C GLN A 162 14.59 -9.22 -1.96
N SER A 163 15.22 -9.08 -3.14
CA SER A 163 15.80 -7.81 -3.58
C SER A 163 14.71 -6.77 -3.83
N MET A 164 13.61 -7.14 -4.45
CA MET A 164 12.42 -6.29 -4.64
C MET A 164 11.87 -5.81 -3.29
N ILE A 165 11.72 -6.69 -2.31
CA ILE A 165 11.25 -6.31 -0.97
C ILE A 165 12.19 -5.30 -0.31
N ARG A 166 13.52 -5.51 -0.38
CA ARG A 166 14.51 -4.55 0.14
C ARG A 166 14.37 -3.17 -0.52
N LEU A 167 14.19 -3.13 -1.85
CA LEU A 167 14.01 -1.88 -2.58
C LEU A 167 12.73 -1.15 -2.18
N ILE A 168 11.62 -1.88 -2.00
CA ILE A 168 10.36 -1.31 -1.51
C ILE A 168 10.53 -0.70 -0.11
N HIS A 169 11.24 -1.38 0.79
CA HIS A 169 11.55 -0.85 2.12
C HIS A 169 12.37 0.43 2.03
N GLN A 170 13.43 0.45 1.20
CA GLN A 170 14.25 1.65 1.03
C GLN A 170 13.45 2.82 0.45
N LEU A 171 12.56 2.57 -0.52
CA LEU A 171 11.68 3.60 -1.06
C LEU A 171 10.74 4.18 0.01
N LYS A 172 10.17 3.33 0.86
CA LYS A 172 9.31 3.78 1.98
C LYS A 172 10.08 4.68 2.96
N GLU A 173 11.31 4.31 3.32
CA GLU A 173 12.14 5.11 4.20
C GLU A 173 12.52 6.45 3.56
N ASN A 174 12.89 6.47 2.28
CA ASN A 174 13.19 7.71 1.57
C ASN A 174 11.98 8.66 1.50
N ILE A 175 10.78 8.12 1.25
CA ILE A 175 9.53 8.90 1.24
C ILE A 175 9.23 9.45 2.63
N LYS A 176 9.43 8.65 3.68
CA LYS A 176 9.23 9.08 5.08
C LYS A 176 10.17 10.22 5.43
N GLN A 177 11.47 10.07 5.16
CA GLN A 177 12.49 11.11 5.41
C GLN A 177 12.18 12.41 4.64
N TYR A 178 11.72 12.30 3.38
CA TYR A 178 11.33 13.46 2.60
C TYR A 178 10.17 14.21 3.24
N LYS A 179 9.15 13.50 3.74
CA LYS A 179 8.00 14.10 4.43
C LYS A 179 8.42 14.79 5.73
N GLU A 180 9.24 14.13 6.54
CA GLU A 180 9.74 14.67 7.81
C GLU A 180 10.60 15.93 7.62
N ASN A 181 11.39 15.98 6.53
CA ASN A 181 12.26 17.12 6.24
C ASN A 181 11.52 18.31 5.58
N ASN A 182 10.31 18.12 5.06
CA ASN A 182 9.58 19.15 4.32
C ASN A 182 8.19 19.45 4.92
N ASP A 183 7.91 19.02 6.15
CA ASP A 183 6.65 19.24 6.89
C ASP A 183 5.38 18.89 6.04
N VAL A 184 5.44 17.78 5.24
CA VAL A 184 4.36 17.34 4.35
C VAL A 184 3.68 16.08 4.89
#